data_aaab7a14862d12e8377e4058d022618f
#
_entry.id   aaab7a14862d12e8377e4058d022618f
#
_cell.length_a   1.000
_cell.length_b   1.000
_cell.length_c   1.000
_cell.angle_alpha   90.00
_cell.angle_beta   90.00
_cell.angle_gamma   90.00
#
_symmetry.space_group_name_H-M   'P 1'
#
loop_
_entity.id
_entity.type
_entity.pdbx_description
1 polymer ?
#
loop_
_entity_poly.entity_id
_entity_poly.type
_entity_poly.pdbx_seq_one_letter_code
_entity_poly.pdbx_strand_id
1 'polypeptide(L)'
;MNRTHLAFSKTGLALATLVMISACATQPPAPTEDRSVAEQVRAPAAEQTRGLQVYPLRNPAVTELSQAALAAEQAGDLDQAALLLERALRIQPRDPELLQHMAEIRLERGEWDQAENFAARSFDVGPRVGQICQRNWRTVALARERLQRYDEAANARERLQECQVEPPVRL
;
A
#
# COMPACT_ATOMS: atom_id res chain seq x y z
N MET A 1 -35.81 -44.67 66.01
CA MET A 1 -37.13 -44.00 66.01
C MET A 1 -36.87 -42.53 65.83
N ASN A 2 -37.18 -41.98 64.76
CA ASN A 2 -37.92 -40.81 64.42
C ASN A 2 -37.65 -40.38 62.96
N ARG A 3 -38.70 -40.55 62.25
CA ARG A 3 -38.85 -39.98 60.90
C ARG A 3 -39.12 -38.50 61.03
N THR A 4 -38.51 -37.69 60.27
CA THR A 4 -39.03 -36.39 59.85
C THR A 4 -38.87 -36.16 58.37
N HIS A 5 -40.00 -36.17 57.72
CA HIS A 5 -40.23 -35.77 56.38
C HIS A 5 -39.92 -34.28 56.22
N LEU A 6 -39.20 -33.87 55.22
CA LEU A 6 -39.20 -32.49 54.84
C LEU A 6 -39.41 -32.34 53.32
N ALA A 7 -40.38 -31.51 53.10
CA ALA A 7 -41.11 -31.27 51.92
C ALA A 7 -40.20 -30.74 50.76
N PHE A 8 -40.53 -31.26 49.62
CA PHE A 8 -40.05 -30.77 48.32
C PHE A 8 -40.74 -29.45 47.97
N SER A 9 -40.06 -28.33 48.12
CA SER A 9 -40.59 -27.09 47.62
C SER A 9 -40.13 -26.93 46.15
N LYS A 10 -41.07 -27.24 45.30
CA LYS A 10 -41.03 -26.85 43.89
C LYS A 10 -41.42 -25.38 43.81
N THR A 11 -40.50 -24.50 43.58
CA THR A 11 -40.74 -23.23 42.86
C THR A 11 -39.42 -22.48 42.78
N GLY A 12 -38.96 -22.26 41.57
CA GLY A 12 -37.77 -21.47 41.33
C GLY A 12 -37.10 -21.76 39.98
N LEU A 13 -37.92 -22.05 38.97
CA LEU A 13 -37.43 -22.02 37.61
C LEU A 13 -37.29 -20.53 37.20
N ALA A 14 -36.26 -19.91 37.74
CA ALA A 14 -35.91 -18.55 37.36
C ALA A 14 -35.26 -18.57 35.99
N LEU A 15 -35.93 -17.92 35.12
CA LEU A 15 -35.62 -17.52 33.76
C LEU A 15 -34.20 -16.97 33.66
N ALA A 16 -33.22 -17.80 33.33
CA ALA A 16 -31.92 -17.34 32.88
C ALA A 16 -32.05 -16.97 31.39
N THR A 17 -32.53 -15.77 31.11
CA THR A 17 -32.44 -15.14 29.81
C THR A 17 -30.98 -14.95 29.48
N LEU A 18 -30.44 -15.86 28.67
CA LEU A 18 -29.15 -15.79 28.08
C LEU A 18 -29.16 -14.63 27.07
N VAL A 19 -28.75 -13.44 27.49
CA VAL A 19 -28.49 -12.31 26.62
C VAL A 19 -27.23 -12.66 25.81
N MET A 20 -27.44 -13.20 24.61
CA MET A 20 -26.42 -13.32 23.59
C MET A 20 -26.09 -11.90 23.12
N ILE A 21 -25.13 -11.27 23.79
CA ILE A 21 -24.48 -10.07 23.29
C ILE A 21 -23.66 -10.52 22.10
N SER A 22 -24.23 -10.36 20.89
CA SER A 22 -23.48 -10.42 19.64
C SER A 22 -22.50 -9.24 19.65
N ALA A 23 -21.35 -9.43 20.28
CA ALA A 23 -20.21 -8.57 20.07
C ALA A 23 -19.81 -8.76 18.59
N CYS A 24 -20.25 -7.86 17.71
CA CYS A 24 -19.57 -7.62 16.46
C CYS A 24 -18.13 -7.22 16.84
N ALA A 25 -17.26 -8.20 16.92
CA ALA A 25 -15.84 -7.97 16.98
C ALA A 25 -15.47 -7.33 15.63
N THR A 26 -15.46 -6.00 15.61
CA THR A 26 -14.71 -5.26 14.58
C THR A 26 -13.27 -5.67 14.80
N GLN A 27 -12.85 -6.66 14.01
CA GLN A 27 -11.47 -7.11 13.97
C GLN A 27 -10.64 -5.89 13.59
N PRO A 28 -9.70 -5.41 14.41
CA PRO A 28 -8.84 -4.32 14.02
C PRO A 28 -8.16 -4.74 12.71
N PRO A 29 -8.00 -3.83 11.73
CA PRO A 29 -7.28 -4.16 10.52
C PRO A 29 -5.93 -4.75 10.91
N ALA A 30 -5.60 -5.91 10.30
CA ALA A 30 -4.32 -6.57 10.54
C ALA A 30 -3.19 -5.56 10.37
N PRO A 31 -2.15 -5.61 11.22
CA PRO A 31 -1.02 -4.70 11.09
C PRO A 31 -0.50 -4.74 9.66
N THR A 32 -0.41 -3.57 9.03
CA THR A 32 0.07 -3.43 7.65
C THR A 32 1.57 -3.70 7.51
N GLU A 33 2.24 -4.08 8.60
CA GLU A 33 3.69 -4.20 8.68
C GLU A 33 4.28 -5.37 7.87
N ASP A 34 3.50 -6.44 7.66
CA ASP A 34 3.99 -7.66 6.99
C ASP A 34 3.72 -7.72 5.47
N ARG A 35 3.04 -6.70 4.90
CA ARG A 35 2.75 -6.69 3.47
C ARG A 35 3.87 -6.03 2.69
N SER A 36 4.30 -6.68 1.60
CA SER A 36 5.33 -6.15 0.70
C SER A 36 4.90 -4.83 0.04
N VAL A 37 5.87 -4.03 -0.41
CA VAL A 37 5.60 -2.81 -1.19
C VAL A 37 4.82 -3.13 -2.47
N ALA A 38 5.07 -4.28 -3.09
CA ALA A 38 4.31 -4.75 -4.25
C ALA A 38 2.81 -4.88 -3.96
N GLU A 39 2.44 -5.42 -2.80
CA GLU A 39 1.03 -5.58 -2.39
C GLU A 39 0.38 -4.26 -1.96
N GLN A 40 1.14 -3.37 -1.36
CA GLN A 40 0.60 -2.12 -0.83
C GLN A 40 0.55 -0.99 -1.86
N VAL A 41 1.49 -0.97 -2.79
CA VAL A 41 1.67 0.10 -3.77
C VAL A 41 1.29 -0.33 -5.18
N ARG A 42 1.92 -1.41 -5.70
CA ARG A 42 1.83 -1.77 -7.12
C ARG A 42 0.53 -2.46 -7.49
N ALA A 43 0.12 -3.48 -6.75
CA ALA A 43 -1.07 -4.25 -7.07
C ALA A 43 -2.34 -3.40 -7.09
N PRO A 44 -2.63 -2.57 -6.06
CA PRO A 44 -3.80 -1.71 -6.08
C PRO A 44 -3.78 -0.67 -7.21
N ALA A 45 -2.60 -0.14 -7.57
CA ALA A 45 -2.46 0.82 -8.66
C ALA A 45 -2.74 0.18 -10.02
N ALA A 46 -2.32 -1.07 -10.23
CA ALA A 46 -2.58 -1.83 -11.45
C ALA A 46 -4.06 -2.17 -11.63
N GLU A 47 -4.76 -2.51 -10.55
CA GLU A 47 -6.20 -2.82 -10.58
C GLU A 47 -7.06 -1.60 -10.94
N GLN A 48 -6.70 -0.42 -10.45
CA GLN A 48 -7.44 0.82 -10.67
C GLN A 48 -7.18 1.46 -12.04
N THR A 49 -6.14 1.01 -12.75
CA THR A 49 -5.73 1.60 -14.03
C THR A 49 -5.91 0.60 -15.16
N ARG A 50 -7.15 0.35 -15.57
CA ARG A 50 -7.46 -0.43 -16.77
C ARG A 50 -7.60 0.52 -17.96
N GLY A 51 -6.53 0.70 -18.73
CA GLY A 51 -6.55 1.54 -19.91
C GLY A 51 -5.25 1.47 -20.69
N LEU A 52 -5.25 2.06 -21.90
CA LEU A 52 -4.07 2.17 -22.72
C LEU A 52 -3.05 3.11 -22.06
N GLN A 53 -1.89 2.56 -21.71
CA GLN A 53 -0.78 3.35 -21.20
C GLN A 53 0.21 3.59 -22.35
N VAL A 54 0.48 4.85 -22.65
CA VAL A 54 1.47 5.24 -23.65
C VAL A 54 2.79 5.51 -22.92
N TYR A 55 3.79 4.70 -23.21
CA TYR A 55 5.13 4.88 -22.68
C TYR A 55 6.01 5.57 -23.71
N PRO A 56 6.80 6.58 -23.34
CA PRO A 56 7.80 7.15 -24.23
C PRO A 56 8.88 6.11 -24.58
N LEU A 57 9.48 6.24 -25.76
CA LEU A 57 10.62 5.39 -26.14
C LEU A 57 11.77 5.62 -25.16
N ARG A 58 12.16 4.54 -24.48
CA ARG A 58 13.29 4.55 -23.54
C ARG A 58 14.61 4.30 -24.25
N ASN A 59 15.67 4.87 -23.69
CA ASN A 59 17.04 4.49 -24.03
C ASN A 59 17.25 2.99 -23.71
N PRO A 60 17.75 2.16 -24.66
CA PRO A 60 17.93 0.73 -24.43
C PRO A 60 18.75 0.41 -23.17
N ALA A 61 19.82 1.16 -22.89
CA ALA A 61 20.63 0.97 -21.69
C ALA A 61 19.83 1.23 -20.40
N VAL A 62 18.88 2.17 -20.42
CA VAL A 62 17.97 2.40 -19.27
C VAL A 62 17.00 1.25 -19.11
N THR A 63 16.51 0.70 -20.22
CA THR A 63 15.63 -0.48 -20.17
C THR A 63 16.33 -1.67 -19.55
N GLU A 64 17.56 -1.97 -19.97
CA GLU A 64 18.38 -3.06 -19.40
C GLU A 64 18.64 -2.86 -17.90
N LEU A 65 19.05 -1.65 -17.51
CA LEU A 65 19.29 -1.34 -16.10
C LEU A 65 18.01 -1.45 -15.25
N SER A 66 16.87 -1.01 -15.77
CA SER A 66 15.59 -1.13 -15.07
C SER A 66 15.13 -2.57 -14.91
N GLN A 67 15.32 -3.41 -15.95
CA GLN A 67 15.01 -4.84 -15.86
C GLN A 67 15.94 -5.56 -14.88
N ALA A 68 17.24 -5.25 -14.90
CA ALA A 68 18.21 -5.80 -13.97
C ALA A 68 17.89 -5.39 -12.51
N ALA A 69 17.44 -4.13 -12.30
CA ALA A 69 17.01 -3.67 -10.99
C ALA A 69 15.79 -4.43 -10.48
N LEU A 70 14.80 -4.67 -11.35
CA LEU A 70 13.63 -5.47 -11.00
C LEU A 70 14.01 -6.92 -10.65
N ALA A 71 14.95 -7.52 -11.39
CA ALA A 71 15.43 -8.86 -11.09
C ALA A 71 16.18 -8.94 -9.74
N ALA A 72 17.00 -7.92 -9.43
CA ALA A 72 17.68 -7.82 -8.13
C ALA A 72 16.67 -7.65 -6.97
N GLU A 73 15.67 -6.81 -7.15
CA GLU A 73 14.57 -6.64 -6.18
C GLU A 73 13.84 -7.97 -5.93
N GLN A 74 13.48 -8.70 -6.98
CA GLN A 74 12.82 -10.02 -6.87
C GLN A 74 13.68 -11.07 -6.17
N ALA A 75 15.00 -10.93 -6.27
CA ALA A 75 15.95 -11.75 -5.55
C ALA A 75 16.19 -11.31 -4.09
N GLY A 76 15.56 -10.20 -3.66
CA GLY A 76 15.74 -9.61 -2.33
C GLY A 76 17.02 -8.77 -2.18
N ASP A 77 17.78 -8.55 -3.27
CA ASP A 77 18.99 -7.73 -3.26
C ASP A 77 18.62 -6.26 -3.54
N LEU A 78 18.09 -5.61 -2.51
CA LEU A 78 17.64 -4.21 -2.58
C LEU A 78 18.82 -3.23 -2.79
N ASP A 79 20.00 -3.58 -2.33
CA ASP A 79 21.20 -2.75 -2.53
C ASP A 79 21.61 -2.73 -4.01
N GLN A 80 21.64 -3.90 -4.63
CA GLN A 80 21.92 -4.01 -6.05
C GLN A 80 20.82 -3.34 -6.89
N ALA A 81 19.54 -3.51 -6.51
CA ALA A 81 18.44 -2.85 -7.18
C ALA A 81 18.60 -1.32 -7.15
N ALA A 82 18.88 -0.75 -5.97
CA ALA A 82 19.13 0.69 -5.82
C ALA A 82 20.30 1.18 -6.69
N LEU A 83 21.42 0.47 -6.69
CA LEU A 83 22.61 0.80 -7.49
C LEU A 83 22.29 0.84 -9.00
N LEU A 84 21.53 -0.13 -9.48
CA LEU A 84 21.14 -0.21 -10.89
C LEU A 84 20.19 0.94 -11.27
N LEU A 85 19.24 1.28 -10.40
CA LEU A 85 18.35 2.43 -10.58
C LEU A 85 19.11 3.76 -10.55
N GLU A 86 20.09 3.93 -9.66
CA GLU A 86 20.95 5.10 -9.66
C GLU A 86 21.72 5.28 -10.97
N ARG A 87 22.19 4.17 -11.54
CA ARG A 87 22.85 4.20 -12.88
C ARG A 87 21.87 4.59 -13.98
N ALA A 88 20.64 4.06 -13.95
CA ALA A 88 19.59 4.41 -14.90
C ALA A 88 19.19 5.89 -14.77
N LEU A 89 19.06 6.40 -13.56
CA LEU A 89 18.73 7.81 -13.26
C LEU A 89 19.86 8.78 -13.65
N ARG A 90 21.12 8.35 -13.72
CA ARG A 90 22.20 9.18 -14.29
C ARG A 90 22.02 9.38 -15.80
N ILE A 91 21.40 8.42 -16.51
CA ILE A 91 21.13 8.51 -17.94
C ILE A 91 19.82 9.29 -18.20
N GLN A 92 18.78 8.98 -17.43
CA GLN A 92 17.45 9.62 -17.54
C GLN A 92 16.99 10.14 -16.16
N PRO A 93 17.46 11.31 -15.70
CA PRO A 93 17.23 11.80 -14.33
C PRO A 93 15.77 12.25 -14.07
N ARG A 94 14.97 12.41 -15.13
CA ARG A 94 13.57 12.83 -15.05
C ARG A 94 12.59 11.76 -15.57
N ASP A 95 13.00 10.49 -15.54
CA ASP A 95 12.09 9.38 -15.86
C ASP A 95 11.20 9.09 -14.62
N PRO A 96 9.89 9.30 -14.71
CA PRO A 96 9.00 9.14 -13.55
C PRO A 96 8.92 7.69 -13.06
N GLU A 97 9.05 6.70 -13.96
CA GLU A 97 9.00 5.30 -13.55
C GLU A 97 10.27 4.87 -12.81
N LEU A 98 11.44 5.35 -13.23
CA LEU A 98 12.69 5.09 -12.51
C LEU A 98 12.69 5.74 -11.13
N LEU A 99 12.20 6.99 -11.04
CA LEU A 99 12.07 7.70 -9.78
C LEU A 99 11.10 6.97 -8.84
N GLN A 100 9.96 6.52 -9.35
CA GLN A 100 8.98 5.77 -8.56
C GLN A 100 9.52 4.40 -8.14
N HIS A 101 10.22 3.68 -9.02
CA HIS A 101 10.84 2.40 -8.66
C HIS A 101 11.89 2.60 -7.56
N MET A 102 12.72 3.65 -7.66
CA MET A 102 13.65 4.00 -6.58
C MET A 102 12.91 4.31 -5.26
N ALA A 103 11.78 5.03 -5.32
CA ALA A 103 10.98 5.31 -4.14
C ALA A 103 10.49 4.04 -3.45
N GLU A 104 10.06 3.05 -4.22
CA GLU A 104 9.61 1.76 -3.70
C GLU A 104 10.75 0.94 -3.09
N ILE A 105 11.92 0.91 -3.72
CA ILE A 105 13.11 0.29 -3.13
C ILE A 105 13.51 0.97 -1.80
N ARG A 106 13.46 2.31 -1.74
CA ARG A 106 13.72 3.05 -0.49
C ARG A 106 12.68 2.75 0.58
N LEU A 107 11.40 2.64 0.19
CA LEU A 107 10.32 2.26 1.09
C LEU A 107 10.56 0.87 1.70
N GLU A 108 10.93 -0.11 0.87
CA GLU A 108 11.21 -1.48 1.30
C GLU A 108 12.43 -1.59 2.25
N ARG A 109 13.42 -0.71 2.06
CA ARG A 109 14.60 -0.58 2.92
C ARG A 109 14.34 0.15 4.24
N GLY A 110 13.13 0.68 4.46
CA GLY A 110 12.80 1.49 5.63
C GLY A 110 13.37 2.92 5.58
N GLU A 111 13.79 3.39 4.42
CA GLU A 111 14.33 4.72 4.19
C GLU A 111 13.19 5.70 3.82
N TRP A 112 12.28 5.91 4.78
CA TRP A 112 10.97 6.54 4.57
C TRP A 112 11.03 7.94 3.96
N ASP A 113 11.92 8.82 4.47
CA ASP A 113 12.08 10.18 3.94
C ASP A 113 12.60 10.17 2.49
N GLN A 114 13.49 9.24 2.16
CA GLN A 114 13.99 9.11 0.80
C GLN A 114 12.91 8.57 -0.13
N ALA A 115 12.11 7.61 0.33
CA ALA A 115 10.98 7.07 -0.41
C ALA A 115 9.98 8.17 -0.76
N GLU A 116 9.60 9.00 0.20
CA GLU A 116 8.71 10.15 -0.03
C GLU A 116 9.31 11.12 -1.05
N ASN A 117 10.59 11.49 -0.90
CA ASN A 117 11.26 12.43 -1.79
C ASN A 117 11.32 11.92 -3.25
N PHE A 118 11.64 10.65 -3.45
CA PHE A 118 11.67 10.06 -4.80
C PHE A 118 10.26 9.96 -5.41
N ALA A 119 9.25 9.58 -4.62
CA ALA A 119 7.87 9.52 -5.08
C ALA A 119 7.32 10.92 -5.45
N ALA A 120 7.61 11.93 -4.64
CA ALA A 120 7.23 13.31 -4.95
C ALA A 120 7.89 13.81 -6.24
N ARG A 121 9.19 13.56 -6.43
CA ARG A 121 9.89 13.90 -7.67
C ARG A 121 9.32 13.15 -8.88
N SER A 122 8.97 11.88 -8.73
CA SER A 122 8.28 11.11 -9.77
C SER A 122 6.95 11.76 -10.14
N PHE A 123 6.15 12.15 -9.14
CA PHE A 123 4.90 12.87 -9.36
C PHE A 123 5.11 14.19 -10.09
N ASP A 124 6.14 14.97 -9.74
CA ASP A 124 6.40 16.29 -10.34
C ASP A 124 6.72 16.23 -11.84
N VAL A 125 7.37 15.17 -12.28
CA VAL A 125 7.80 15.01 -13.67
C VAL A 125 6.92 14.04 -14.47
N GLY A 126 6.05 13.29 -13.79
CA GLY A 126 5.24 12.24 -14.38
C GLY A 126 3.80 12.65 -14.71
N PRO A 127 3.01 11.69 -15.20
CA PRO A 127 1.60 11.90 -15.46
C PRO A 127 0.84 12.11 -14.14
N ARG A 128 -0.15 13.03 -14.19
CA ARG A 128 -0.98 13.38 -13.02
C ARG A 128 -2.14 12.42 -12.80
N VAL A 129 -2.31 11.43 -13.68
CA VAL A 129 -3.35 10.40 -13.62
C VAL A 129 -2.76 9.02 -13.95
N GLY A 130 -3.49 7.98 -13.63
CA GLY A 130 -3.10 6.61 -13.96
C GLY A 130 -2.14 5.98 -12.97
N GLN A 131 -1.53 4.88 -13.39
CA GLN A 131 -0.79 3.97 -12.51
C GLN A 131 0.37 4.63 -11.76
N ILE A 132 1.21 5.41 -12.45
CA ILE A 132 2.37 6.07 -11.82
C ILE A 132 1.91 7.09 -10.78
N CYS A 133 0.91 7.93 -11.10
CA CYS A 133 0.33 8.87 -10.14
C CYS A 133 -0.16 8.14 -8.87
N GLN A 134 -0.88 7.04 -9.03
CA GLN A 134 -1.39 6.26 -7.91
C GLN A 134 -0.26 5.61 -7.09
N ARG A 135 0.76 5.07 -7.73
CA ARG A 135 1.93 4.51 -7.04
C ARG A 135 2.65 5.59 -6.23
N ASN A 136 2.85 6.78 -6.82
CA ASN A 136 3.48 7.91 -6.14
C ASN A 136 2.76 8.24 -4.83
N TRP A 137 1.46 8.49 -4.88
CA TRP A 137 0.70 8.89 -3.68
C TRP A 137 0.53 7.77 -2.65
N ARG A 138 0.48 6.49 -3.08
CA ARG A 138 0.51 5.36 -2.15
C ARG A 138 1.85 5.26 -1.42
N THR A 139 2.97 5.43 -2.15
CA THR A 139 4.31 5.44 -1.55
C THR A 139 4.46 6.59 -0.55
N VAL A 140 4.03 7.81 -0.91
CA VAL A 140 4.05 8.97 -0.01
C VAL A 140 3.21 8.70 1.25
N ALA A 141 1.99 8.17 1.09
CA ALA A 141 1.12 7.86 2.23
C ALA A 141 1.77 6.85 3.19
N LEU A 142 2.30 5.75 2.66
CA LEU A 142 2.97 4.73 3.46
C LEU A 142 4.23 5.25 4.16
N ALA A 143 5.06 6.01 3.44
CA ALA A 143 6.26 6.62 4.02
C ALA A 143 5.90 7.54 5.20
N ARG A 144 4.88 8.39 5.04
CA ARG A 144 4.39 9.29 6.10
C ARG A 144 3.80 8.55 7.29
N GLU A 145 3.08 7.43 7.06
CA GLU A 145 2.60 6.55 8.14
C GLU A 145 3.75 5.97 8.95
N ARG A 146 4.78 5.47 8.28
CA ARG A 146 5.98 4.92 8.94
C ARG A 146 6.74 5.98 9.75
N LEU A 147 6.69 7.23 9.30
CA LEU A 147 7.21 8.40 10.00
C LEU A 147 6.25 8.94 11.09
N GLN A 148 5.10 8.28 11.30
CA GLN A 148 4.04 8.70 12.24
C GLN A 148 3.42 10.06 11.91
N ARG A 149 3.55 10.53 10.68
CA ARG A 149 2.95 11.77 10.18
C ARG A 149 1.54 11.49 9.62
N TYR A 150 0.62 11.11 10.50
CA TYR A 150 -0.69 10.54 10.12
C TYR A 150 -1.59 11.51 9.36
N ASP A 151 -1.61 12.79 9.73
CA ASP A 151 -2.40 13.82 9.03
C ASP A 151 -1.89 14.04 7.60
N GLU A 152 -0.58 14.07 7.43
CA GLU A 152 0.03 14.18 6.11
C GLU A 152 -0.16 12.91 5.27
N ALA A 153 -0.20 11.73 5.89
CA ALA A 153 -0.54 10.48 5.21
C ALA A 153 -2.00 10.47 4.75
N ALA A 154 -2.93 11.01 5.55
CA ALA A 154 -4.32 11.16 5.15
C ALA A 154 -4.45 12.08 3.94
N ASN A 155 -3.79 13.24 3.93
CA ASN A 155 -3.71 14.14 2.78
C ASN A 155 -3.20 13.43 1.50
N ALA A 156 -2.16 12.60 1.64
CA ALA A 156 -1.64 11.84 0.49
C ALA A 156 -2.67 10.84 -0.06
N ARG A 157 -3.51 10.24 0.81
CA ARG A 157 -4.60 9.36 0.38
C ARG A 157 -5.73 10.12 -0.32
N GLU A 158 -6.03 11.35 0.07
CA GLU A 158 -6.99 12.20 -0.64
C GLU A 158 -6.48 12.51 -2.06
N ARG A 159 -5.20 12.88 -2.19
CA ARG A 159 -4.57 13.12 -3.49
C ARG A 159 -4.58 11.89 -4.41
N LEU A 160 -4.62 10.69 -3.85
CA LEU A 160 -4.75 9.46 -4.61
C LEU A 160 -6.03 9.42 -5.45
N GLN A 161 -7.12 10.03 -5.00
CA GLN A 161 -8.39 10.08 -5.74
C GLN A 161 -8.26 10.88 -7.04
N GLU A 162 -7.41 11.90 -7.05
CA GLU A 162 -7.14 12.73 -8.23
C GLU A 162 -6.41 11.98 -9.35
N CYS A 163 -5.78 10.85 -9.03
CA CYS A 163 -5.07 9.99 -9.98
C CYS A 163 -5.97 9.08 -10.82
N GLN A 164 -7.27 9.05 -10.56
CA GLN A 164 -8.20 8.18 -11.27
C GLN A 164 -8.40 8.65 -12.71
N VAL A 165 -8.46 7.70 -13.63
CA VAL A 165 -8.85 7.96 -15.02
C VAL A 165 -10.33 7.61 -15.15
N GLU A 166 -11.16 8.60 -15.46
CA GLU A 166 -12.56 8.34 -15.77
C GLU A 166 -12.65 7.52 -17.07
N PRO A 167 -13.38 6.39 -17.06
CA PRO A 167 -13.59 5.65 -18.29
C PRO A 167 -14.38 6.51 -19.27
N PRO A 168 -14.06 6.45 -20.59
CA PRO A 168 -14.79 7.21 -21.59
C PRO A 168 -16.27 6.82 -21.57
N VAL A 169 -17.13 7.82 -21.48
CA VAL A 169 -18.58 7.64 -21.57
C VAL A 169 -18.89 7.13 -22.97
N ARG A 170 -19.39 5.90 -23.08
CA ARG A 170 -19.93 5.39 -24.35
C ARG A 170 -21.29 6.05 -24.59
N LEU A 171 -21.36 6.92 -25.59
CA LEU A 171 -22.60 7.47 -26.10
C LEU A 171 -23.32 6.43 -26.96
#